data_b3c7a457f835e3fa72f017108c9c6509
#
_entry.id   b3c7a457f835e3fa72f017108c9c6509
#
_cell.length_a   1.000
_cell.length_b   1.000
_cell.length_c   1.000
_cell.angle_alpha   90.00
_cell.angle_beta   90.00
_cell.angle_gamma   90.00
#
_symmetry.space_group_name_H-M   'P 1'
#
loop_
_entity.id
_entity.type
_entity.pdbx_description
1 polymer ?
#
loop_
_entity_poly.entity_id
_entity_poly.type
_entity_poly.pdbx_seq_one_letter_code
_entity_poly.pdbx_strand_id
1 'polypeptide(L)'
;MTTPLAEVLDGRRAADLQKAARALLKEPLLLAHGSYADEFRLVRQHATELRDWFDRNTGWSLRVDAEAARLRKTPGALADATHPAREVTGARAPFTRRRYVLLCLALAALERGESQIALGRLAEQVVLDAADPQLVAAAVQFTLERRDERLDLAAVVRLLLRLGVLRRVAGDEEAYVSGNGDVLYDVERRVLAGLLATRKGPSTVTAQDFESRLAELVAESALDSDDLRFRAIRWTLYRRLLDDPVLYYEELSDAELAYLTRQRGFITAQIAQLTGMVAEVRAEGIAMVDPQDDLTDVRMPEQGTHGHITLLLAEYIATAAGPVTASDLERRVRELAAEHAGYWSKTAKQPGAEPQLVEQALAKLTALGLLTRTTDRVEARPGLARYAVGETVVREPGTRTGAKAPLPAQRKARTR
;
A
#
# COMPACT_ATOMS: atom_id res chain seq x y z
N MET A 1 35.99 11.77 -22.75
CA MET A 1 35.17 10.96 -23.67
C MET A 1 34.86 9.65 -22.94
N THR A 2 33.68 9.52 -22.38
CA THR A 2 33.22 8.26 -21.77
C THR A 2 33.11 7.20 -22.87
N THR A 3 33.71 6.06 -22.68
CA THR A 3 33.64 4.95 -23.65
C THR A 3 32.19 4.47 -23.75
N PRO A 4 31.66 4.12 -24.93
CA PRO A 4 30.29 3.60 -25.07
C PRO A 4 29.94 2.44 -24.13
N LEU A 5 30.93 1.63 -23.75
CA LEU A 5 30.78 0.55 -22.77
C LEU A 5 30.50 1.08 -21.36
N ALA A 6 31.15 2.17 -20.94
CA ALA A 6 30.92 2.76 -19.62
C ALA A 6 29.48 3.29 -19.50
N GLU A 7 28.96 3.96 -20.52
CA GLU A 7 27.57 4.47 -20.55
C GLU A 7 26.55 3.32 -20.50
N VAL A 8 26.81 2.20 -21.18
CA VAL A 8 25.95 1.01 -21.14
C VAL A 8 25.96 0.37 -19.74
N LEU A 9 27.12 0.29 -19.10
CA LEU A 9 27.25 -0.25 -17.74
C LEU A 9 26.58 0.64 -16.70
N ASP A 10 26.73 1.95 -16.80
CA ASP A 10 26.10 2.94 -15.92
C ASP A 10 24.57 2.91 -16.10
N GLY A 11 24.08 2.83 -17.34
CA GLY A 11 22.65 2.67 -17.62
C GLY A 11 22.07 1.38 -17.04
N ARG A 12 22.78 0.27 -17.13
CA ARG A 12 22.36 -1.00 -16.53
C ARG A 12 22.33 -0.92 -15.00
N ARG A 13 23.36 -0.36 -14.40
CA ARG A 13 23.42 -0.15 -12.94
C ARG A 13 22.26 0.69 -12.44
N ALA A 14 21.94 1.79 -13.14
CA ALA A 14 20.80 2.66 -12.81
C ALA A 14 19.47 1.91 -12.91
N ALA A 15 19.28 1.07 -13.93
CA ALA A 15 18.08 0.25 -14.09
C ALA A 15 17.95 -0.82 -12.98
N ASP A 16 19.06 -1.46 -12.59
CA ASP A 16 19.09 -2.45 -11.51
C ASP A 16 18.79 -1.77 -10.15
N LEU A 17 19.36 -0.59 -9.89
CA LEU A 17 19.08 0.20 -8.68
C LEU A 17 17.60 0.62 -8.63
N GLN A 18 17.04 1.08 -9.76
CA GLN A 18 15.63 1.44 -9.86
C GLN A 18 14.73 0.24 -9.60
N LYS A 19 15.02 -0.93 -10.19
CA LYS A 19 14.26 -2.15 -9.95
C LYS A 19 14.31 -2.57 -8.48
N ALA A 20 15.49 -2.49 -7.84
CA ALA A 20 15.66 -2.80 -6.42
C ALA A 20 14.88 -1.84 -5.51
N ALA A 21 14.92 -0.53 -5.80
CA ALA A 21 14.17 0.47 -5.04
C ALA A 21 12.66 0.27 -5.16
N ARG A 22 12.15 0.03 -6.37
CA ARG A 22 10.74 -0.26 -6.63
C ARG A 22 10.27 -1.49 -5.88
N ALA A 23 11.08 -2.56 -5.86
CA ALA A 23 10.76 -3.77 -5.11
C ALA A 23 10.60 -3.49 -3.61
N LEU A 24 11.49 -2.71 -2.99
CA LEU A 24 11.41 -2.31 -1.59
C LEU A 24 10.23 -1.39 -1.28
N LEU A 25 9.84 -0.53 -2.21
CA LEU A 25 8.67 0.34 -2.04
C LEU A 25 7.37 -0.48 -2.07
N LYS A 26 7.29 -1.46 -2.97
CA LYS A 26 6.14 -2.34 -3.15
C LYS A 26 6.03 -3.40 -2.05
N GLU A 27 7.12 -4.03 -1.70
CA GLU A 27 7.23 -5.06 -0.67
C GLU A 27 8.40 -4.73 0.28
N PRO A 28 8.12 -4.02 1.40
CA PRO A 28 9.17 -3.57 2.31
C PRO A 28 9.96 -4.67 3.03
N LEU A 29 9.52 -5.92 2.93
CA LEU A 29 10.22 -7.10 3.43
C LEU A 29 10.41 -8.10 2.29
N LEU A 30 11.62 -8.17 1.77
CA LEU A 30 12.02 -9.13 0.73
C LEU A 30 12.80 -10.27 1.36
N LEU A 31 12.45 -11.49 1.01
CA LEU A 31 13.15 -12.70 1.47
C LEU A 31 14.15 -13.17 0.40
N ALA A 32 15.25 -13.79 0.83
CA ALA A 32 16.28 -14.36 -0.06
C ALA A 32 15.73 -15.49 -0.93
N HIS A 33 14.58 -16.06 -0.57
CA HIS A 33 13.88 -17.12 -1.27
C HIS A 33 12.40 -16.73 -1.48
N GLY A 34 11.75 -17.45 -2.39
CA GLY A 34 10.36 -17.15 -2.76
C GLY A 34 10.24 -16.24 -3.98
N SER A 35 9.10 -15.59 -4.14
CA SER A 35 8.73 -14.85 -5.36
C SER A 35 9.56 -13.60 -5.64
N TYR A 36 10.26 -13.07 -4.65
CA TYR A 36 11.08 -11.84 -4.74
C TYR A 36 12.59 -12.12 -4.59
N ALA A 37 13.06 -13.34 -4.79
CA ALA A 37 14.46 -13.71 -4.62
C ALA A 37 15.41 -12.95 -5.57
N ASP A 38 14.96 -12.63 -6.78
CA ASP A 38 15.74 -11.88 -7.75
C ASP A 38 15.87 -10.41 -7.33
N GLU A 39 14.77 -9.80 -6.89
CA GLU A 39 14.76 -8.45 -6.35
C GLU A 39 15.59 -8.34 -5.08
N PHE A 40 15.51 -9.33 -4.19
CA PHE A 40 16.38 -9.40 -3.01
C PHE A 40 17.87 -9.38 -3.39
N ARG A 41 18.28 -10.13 -4.42
CA ARG A 41 19.66 -10.12 -4.89
C ARG A 41 20.09 -8.73 -5.37
N LEU A 42 19.24 -8.03 -6.12
CA LEU A 42 19.50 -6.66 -6.57
C LEU A 42 19.60 -5.69 -5.38
N VAL A 43 18.70 -5.79 -4.41
CA VAL A 43 18.74 -4.98 -3.19
C VAL A 43 20.05 -5.23 -2.43
N ARG A 44 20.49 -6.47 -2.30
CA ARG A 44 21.74 -6.81 -1.63
C ARG A 44 22.97 -6.26 -2.39
N GLN A 45 22.94 -6.28 -3.72
CA GLN A 45 24.00 -5.72 -4.57
C GLN A 45 24.11 -4.19 -4.41
N HIS A 46 22.99 -3.49 -4.30
CA HIS A 46 22.91 -2.04 -4.21
C HIS A 46 22.59 -1.54 -2.78
N ALA A 47 22.83 -2.36 -1.75
CA ALA A 47 22.41 -2.10 -0.39
C ALA A 47 22.93 -0.78 0.18
N THR A 48 24.15 -0.39 -0.12
CA THR A 48 24.75 0.86 0.38
C THR A 48 24.06 2.07 -0.25
N GLU A 49 23.91 2.10 -1.56
CA GLU A 49 23.27 3.21 -2.28
C GLU A 49 21.81 3.38 -1.88
N LEU A 50 21.07 2.27 -1.74
CA LEU A 50 19.66 2.28 -1.30
C LEU A 50 19.55 2.75 0.15
N ARG A 51 20.44 2.27 1.05
CA ARG A 51 20.45 2.69 2.46
C ARG A 51 20.68 4.18 2.59
N ASP A 52 21.72 4.70 1.90
CA ASP A 52 22.08 6.12 1.94
C ASP A 52 20.97 6.99 1.37
N TRP A 53 20.31 6.54 0.29
CA TRP A 53 19.22 7.27 -0.32
C TRP A 53 17.99 7.33 0.59
N PHE A 54 17.53 6.19 1.12
CA PHE A 54 16.35 6.12 1.98
C PHE A 54 16.57 6.83 3.31
N ASP A 55 17.70 6.61 3.97
CA ASP A 55 18.02 7.29 5.23
C ASP A 55 18.06 8.82 5.06
N ARG A 56 18.76 9.30 4.05
CA ARG A 56 18.90 10.74 3.78
C ARG A 56 17.58 11.41 3.44
N ASN A 57 16.78 10.80 2.58
CA ASN A 57 15.61 11.46 2.00
C ASN A 57 14.32 11.15 2.74
N THR A 58 14.18 9.96 3.31
CA THR A 58 12.95 9.51 3.98
C THR A 58 13.12 9.21 5.46
N GLY A 59 14.34 9.09 5.96
CA GLY A 59 14.61 8.58 7.31
C GLY A 59 14.21 7.09 7.49
N TRP A 60 13.88 6.39 6.42
CA TRP A 60 13.60 4.97 6.47
C TRP A 60 14.90 4.18 6.53
N SER A 61 15.00 3.28 7.50
CA SER A 61 16.19 2.46 7.67
C SER A 61 16.08 1.16 6.85
N LEU A 62 17.08 0.89 6.01
CA LEU A 62 17.19 -0.36 5.25
C LEU A 62 18.17 -1.31 5.95
N ARG A 63 17.66 -2.45 6.43
CA ARG A 63 18.48 -3.57 6.92
C ARG A 63 18.53 -4.67 5.87
N VAL A 64 19.73 -5.14 5.56
CA VAL A 64 19.95 -6.25 4.62
C VAL A 64 20.87 -7.25 5.28
N ASP A 65 20.44 -8.50 5.35
CA ASP A 65 21.24 -9.64 5.82
C ASP A 65 21.23 -10.78 4.79
N ALA A 66 21.62 -11.99 5.20
CA ALA A 66 21.69 -13.13 4.28
C ALA A 66 20.31 -13.66 3.85
N GLU A 67 19.28 -13.44 4.65
CA GLU A 67 17.97 -14.08 4.54
C GLU A 67 16.86 -13.09 4.13
N ALA A 68 17.03 -11.82 4.51
CA ALA A 68 16.01 -10.80 4.27
C ALA A 68 16.59 -9.40 4.02
N ALA A 69 15.83 -8.58 3.30
CA ALA A 69 16.01 -7.13 3.22
C ALA A 69 14.73 -6.46 3.75
N ARG A 70 14.88 -5.61 4.78
CA ARG A 70 13.77 -4.93 5.42
C ARG A 70 13.93 -3.42 5.34
N LEU A 71 13.05 -2.76 4.59
CA LEU A 71 12.88 -1.31 4.63
C LEU A 71 11.85 -0.96 5.71
N ARG A 72 12.29 -0.29 6.79
CA ARG A 72 11.40 0.17 7.85
C ARG A 72 10.77 1.49 7.46
N LYS A 73 9.55 1.45 6.96
CA LYS A 73 8.80 2.63 6.56
C LYS A 73 8.09 3.25 7.76
N THR A 74 8.14 4.56 7.87
CA THR A 74 7.26 5.37 8.70
C THR A 74 6.28 6.05 7.76
N PRO A 75 4.95 5.92 7.94
CA PRO A 75 3.97 6.53 7.05
C PRO A 75 4.05 8.07 7.12
N GLY A 76 3.75 8.74 6.02
CA GLY A 76 3.63 10.19 5.96
C GLY A 76 2.34 10.69 6.63
N ALA A 77 1.24 9.96 6.44
CA ALA A 77 -0.07 10.23 7.03
C ALA A 77 -0.43 9.15 8.05
N LEU A 78 -0.35 9.47 9.35
CA LEU A 78 -0.62 8.51 10.44
C LEU A 78 -2.09 8.14 10.58
N ALA A 79 -2.98 9.03 10.19
CA ALA A 79 -4.43 8.82 10.27
C ALA A 79 -5.02 8.04 9.09
N ASP A 80 -4.22 7.71 8.07
CA ASP A 80 -4.70 6.94 6.92
C ASP A 80 -4.99 5.49 7.31
N ALA A 81 -6.26 5.10 7.25
CA ALA A 81 -6.76 3.76 7.49
C ALA A 81 -7.24 3.04 6.21
N THR A 82 -6.96 3.59 5.04
CA THR A 82 -7.50 3.09 3.76
C THR A 82 -6.77 1.83 3.25
N HIS A 83 -5.59 1.51 3.79
CA HIS A 83 -4.72 0.41 3.36
C HIS A 83 -4.47 -0.62 4.49
N PRO A 84 -5.51 -1.30 5.00
CA PRO A 84 -5.34 -2.32 6.03
C PRO A 84 -4.62 -3.56 5.48
N ALA A 85 -4.00 -4.34 6.37
CA ALA A 85 -3.55 -5.68 6.03
C ALA A 85 -4.73 -6.50 5.50
N ARG A 86 -4.49 -7.36 4.52
CA ARG A 86 -5.51 -8.17 3.86
C ARG A 86 -5.17 -9.65 3.95
N GLU A 87 -6.20 -10.47 3.87
CA GLU A 87 -6.03 -11.93 3.74
C GLU A 87 -5.14 -12.26 2.54
N VAL A 88 -4.30 -13.27 2.73
CA VAL A 88 -3.38 -13.74 1.68
C VAL A 88 -4.12 -14.51 0.58
N THR A 89 -5.23 -15.15 0.92
CA THR A 89 -6.03 -16.01 0.05
C THR A 89 -7.49 -15.57 -0.02
N GLY A 90 -8.23 -16.10 -0.97
CA GLY A 90 -9.66 -15.85 -1.13
C GLY A 90 -9.99 -14.43 -1.58
N ALA A 91 -11.01 -13.82 -0.98
CA ALA A 91 -11.50 -12.48 -1.32
C ALA A 91 -10.57 -11.34 -0.89
N ARG A 92 -9.41 -11.63 -0.29
CA ARG A 92 -8.44 -10.66 0.26
C ARG A 92 -9.12 -9.64 1.19
N ALA A 93 -10.02 -10.13 2.04
CA ALA A 93 -10.75 -9.30 3.00
C ALA A 93 -9.77 -8.54 3.92
N PRO A 94 -10.10 -7.28 4.30
CA PRO A 94 -9.27 -6.51 5.20
C PRO A 94 -9.23 -7.16 6.59
N PHE A 95 -8.09 -7.02 7.28
CA PHE A 95 -7.96 -7.48 8.65
C PHE A 95 -8.87 -6.66 9.57
N THR A 96 -9.62 -7.38 10.41
CA THR A 96 -10.41 -6.80 11.49
C THR A 96 -9.53 -6.44 12.69
N ARG A 97 -10.04 -5.62 13.63
CA ARG A 97 -9.37 -5.32 14.90
C ARG A 97 -8.96 -6.61 15.62
N ARG A 98 -9.83 -7.63 15.66
CA ARG A 98 -9.54 -8.94 16.28
C ARG A 98 -8.31 -9.60 15.65
N ARG A 99 -8.19 -9.62 14.32
CA ARG A 99 -7.03 -10.19 13.63
C ARG A 99 -5.73 -9.45 13.92
N TYR A 100 -5.77 -8.12 14.05
CA TYR A 100 -4.58 -7.36 14.45
C TYR A 100 -4.15 -7.68 15.89
N VAL A 101 -5.09 -7.81 16.82
CA VAL A 101 -4.77 -8.23 18.19
C VAL A 101 -4.19 -9.65 18.21
N LEU A 102 -4.80 -10.59 17.48
CA LEU A 102 -4.28 -11.96 17.35
C LEU A 102 -2.89 -11.98 16.71
N LEU A 103 -2.61 -11.13 15.72
CA LEU A 103 -1.28 -10.98 15.14
C LEU A 103 -0.26 -10.55 16.19
N CYS A 104 -0.57 -9.54 17.00
CA CYS A 104 0.33 -9.07 18.06
C CYS A 104 0.57 -10.15 19.12
N LEU A 105 -0.46 -10.86 19.55
CA LEU A 105 -0.36 -11.97 20.51
C LEU A 105 0.46 -13.13 19.93
N ALA A 106 0.21 -13.50 18.68
CA ALA A 106 0.99 -14.54 18.00
C ALA A 106 2.48 -14.17 17.88
N LEU A 107 2.79 -12.93 17.51
CA LEU A 107 4.18 -12.46 17.45
C LEU A 107 4.86 -12.49 18.84
N ALA A 108 4.14 -12.08 19.90
CA ALA A 108 4.65 -12.14 21.26
C ALA A 108 4.86 -13.58 21.75
N ALA A 109 3.96 -14.50 21.41
CA ALA A 109 4.10 -15.91 21.71
C ALA A 109 5.29 -16.55 20.99
N LEU A 110 5.45 -16.24 19.69
CA LEU A 110 6.58 -16.70 18.87
C LEU A 110 7.92 -16.16 19.37
N GLU A 111 7.98 -14.92 19.83
CA GLU A 111 9.24 -14.33 20.39
C GLU A 111 9.72 -15.08 21.64
N ARG A 112 8.78 -15.52 22.48
CA ARG A 112 9.08 -16.24 23.73
C ARG A 112 9.21 -17.76 23.55
N GLY A 113 8.66 -18.28 22.46
CA GLY A 113 8.52 -19.71 22.19
C GLY A 113 9.83 -20.40 21.73
N GLU A 114 9.71 -21.61 21.25
CA GLU A 114 10.82 -22.41 20.68
C GLU A 114 11.05 -22.10 19.19
N SER A 115 12.09 -22.69 18.58
CA SER A 115 12.39 -22.52 17.15
C SER A 115 11.41 -23.29 16.24
N GLN A 116 10.63 -24.22 16.82
CA GLN A 116 9.55 -24.93 16.15
C GLN A 116 8.28 -24.84 17.00
N ILE A 117 7.14 -24.71 16.36
CA ILE A 117 5.85 -24.62 17.04
C ILE A 117 4.74 -25.30 16.23
N ALA A 118 3.91 -26.08 16.91
CA ALA A 118 2.66 -26.56 16.34
C ALA A 118 1.57 -25.49 16.40
N LEU A 119 0.66 -25.45 15.41
CA LEU A 119 -0.41 -24.43 15.37
C LEU A 119 -1.33 -24.53 16.61
N GLY A 120 -1.65 -25.75 17.04
CA GLY A 120 -2.43 -25.96 18.27
C GLY A 120 -1.74 -25.34 19.49
N ARG A 121 -0.42 -25.49 19.61
CA ARG A 121 0.34 -24.92 20.72
C ARG A 121 0.40 -23.38 20.67
N LEU A 122 0.57 -22.81 19.48
CA LEU A 122 0.50 -21.36 19.27
C LEU A 122 -0.90 -20.83 19.67
N ALA A 123 -1.93 -21.55 19.28
CA ALA A 123 -3.31 -21.22 19.58
C ALA A 123 -3.60 -21.21 21.08
N GLU A 124 -3.15 -22.24 21.82
CA GLU A 124 -3.24 -22.32 23.29
C GLU A 124 -2.56 -21.11 23.95
N GLN A 125 -1.36 -20.75 23.49
CA GLN A 125 -0.63 -19.61 24.04
C GLN A 125 -1.35 -18.28 23.75
N VAL A 126 -1.88 -18.10 22.55
CA VAL A 126 -2.66 -16.91 22.17
C VAL A 126 -3.94 -16.79 23.02
N VAL A 127 -4.63 -17.92 23.31
CA VAL A 127 -5.81 -17.93 24.21
C VAL A 127 -5.43 -17.52 25.63
N LEU A 128 -4.33 -18.05 26.14
CA LEU A 128 -3.83 -17.68 27.47
C LEU A 128 -3.48 -16.20 27.56
N ASP A 129 -2.75 -15.67 26.56
CA ASP A 129 -2.36 -14.26 26.52
C ASP A 129 -3.60 -13.34 26.28
N ALA A 130 -4.63 -13.80 25.58
CA ALA A 130 -5.88 -13.06 25.36
C ALA A 130 -6.73 -12.94 26.66
N ALA A 131 -6.49 -13.77 27.64
CA ALA A 131 -7.13 -13.70 28.96
C ALA A 131 -6.60 -12.57 29.85
N ASP A 132 -5.64 -11.78 29.38
CA ASP A 132 -5.14 -10.60 30.10
C ASP A 132 -6.29 -9.65 30.46
N PRO A 133 -6.40 -9.19 31.73
CA PRO A 133 -7.51 -8.34 32.17
C PRO A 133 -7.68 -7.04 31.34
N GLN A 134 -6.61 -6.47 30.82
CA GLN A 134 -6.68 -5.28 29.97
C GLN A 134 -7.31 -5.58 28.59
N LEU A 135 -7.02 -6.74 28.01
CA LEU A 135 -7.62 -7.18 26.76
C LEU A 135 -9.10 -7.54 26.95
N VAL A 136 -9.43 -8.19 28.05
CA VAL A 136 -10.82 -8.48 28.42
C VAL A 136 -11.62 -7.20 28.62
N ALA A 137 -11.07 -6.21 29.32
CA ALA A 137 -11.68 -4.90 29.51
C ALA A 137 -11.87 -4.13 28.18
N ALA A 138 -11.00 -4.37 27.20
CA ALA A 138 -11.09 -3.83 25.84
C ALA A 138 -12.05 -4.63 24.91
N ALA A 139 -12.84 -5.56 25.47
CA ALA A 139 -13.77 -6.46 24.78
C ALA A 139 -13.08 -7.34 23.71
N VAL A 140 -11.82 -7.70 23.94
CA VAL A 140 -11.12 -8.72 23.15
C VAL A 140 -11.31 -10.06 23.84
N GLN A 141 -12.13 -10.92 23.23
CA GLN A 141 -12.35 -12.29 23.69
C GLN A 141 -11.96 -13.24 22.56
N PHE A 142 -11.20 -14.27 22.92
CA PHE A 142 -10.76 -15.29 21.99
C PHE A 142 -10.60 -16.62 22.72
N THR A 143 -11.42 -17.60 22.36
CA THR A 143 -11.50 -18.91 23.05
C THR A 143 -11.15 -20.09 22.14
N LEU A 144 -11.10 -19.88 20.82
CA LEU A 144 -10.97 -20.92 19.78
C LEU A 144 -12.13 -21.93 19.70
N GLU A 145 -13.19 -21.75 20.45
CA GLU A 145 -14.36 -22.63 20.41
C GLU A 145 -15.11 -22.50 19.08
N ARG A 146 -15.15 -21.27 18.55
CA ARG A 146 -15.90 -20.95 17.35
C ARG A 146 -15.05 -21.11 16.10
N ARG A 147 -15.68 -21.56 15.01
CA ARG A 147 -15.02 -21.73 13.72
C ARG A 147 -14.47 -20.41 13.15
N ASP A 148 -15.19 -19.29 13.31
CA ASP A 148 -14.74 -17.97 12.86
C ASP A 148 -13.47 -17.51 13.58
N GLU A 149 -13.29 -17.85 14.86
CA GLU A 149 -12.06 -17.57 15.60
C GLU A 149 -10.87 -18.39 15.07
N ARG A 150 -11.10 -19.66 14.75
CA ARG A 150 -10.06 -20.50 14.12
C ARG A 150 -9.68 -20.00 12.72
N LEU A 151 -10.66 -19.50 11.94
CA LEU A 151 -10.41 -18.88 10.66
C LEU A 151 -9.59 -17.56 10.78
N ASP A 152 -9.87 -16.76 11.80
CA ASP A 152 -9.11 -15.54 12.07
C ASP A 152 -7.66 -15.85 12.45
N LEU A 153 -7.42 -16.87 13.29
CA LEU A 153 -6.06 -17.30 13.60
C LEU A 153 -5.34 -17.87 12.36
N ALA A 154 -6.03 -18.68 11.56
CA ALA A 154 -5.47 -19.20 10.30
C ALA A 154 -5.10 -18.06 9.32
N ALA A 155 -5.92 -16.99 9.25
CA ALA A 155 -5.60 -15.83 8.44
C ALA A 155 -4.33 -15.10 8.94
N VAL A 156 -4.16 -14.98 10.26
CA VAL A 156 -2.95 -14.44 10.88
C VAL A 156 -1.72 -15.31 10.56
N VAL A 157 -1.84 -16.63 10.71
CA VAL A 157 -0.76 -17.56 10.41
C VAL A 157 -0.36 -17.50 8.93
N ARG A 158 -1.32 -17.42 8.00
CA ARG A 158 -1.03 -17.24 6.57
C ARG A 158 -0.29 -15.93 6.30
N LEU A 159 -0.61 -14.86 7.03
CA LEU A 159 0.15 -13.62 6.95
C LEU A 159 1.59 -13.79 7.46
N LEU A 160 1.79 -14.49 8.59
CA LEU A 160 3.12 -14.78 9.14
C LEU A 160 3.96 -15.68 8.20
N LEU A 161 3.34 -16.63 7.51
CA LEU A 161 3.98 -17.42 6.45
C LEU A 161 4.41 -16.53 5.27
N ARG A 162 3.52 -15.64 4.81
CA ARG A 162 3.83 -14.68 3.74
C ARG A 162 4.98 -13.75 4.12
N LEU A 163 5.00 -13.28 5.38
CA LEU A 163 6.08 -12.45 5.91
C LEU A 163 7.37 -13.22 6.20
N GLY A 164 7.37 -14.55 6.02
CA GLY A 164 8.53 -15.40 6.29
C GLY A 164 8.91 -15.51 7.77
N VAL A 165 8.02 -15.15 8.68
CA VAL A 165 8.19 -15.37 10.13
C VAL A 165 8.02 -16.85 10.47
N LEU A 166 7.10 -17.50 9.79
CA LEU A 166 6.88 -18.94 9.88
C LEU A 166 7.24 -19.61 8.56
N ARG A 167 7.77 -20.82 8.64
CA ARG A 167 7.98 -21.70 7.51
C ARG A 167 7.33 -23.04 7.82
N ARG A 168 6.42 -23.48 6.96
CA ARG A 168 5.71 -24.76 7.15
C ARG A 168 6.65 -25.92 7.02
N VAL A 169 6.65 -26.82 8.00
CA VAL A 169 7.39 -28.07 8.01
C VAL A 169 6.49 -29.24 7.62
N ALA A 170 5.30 -29.33 8.23
CA ALA A 170 4.34 -30.39 7.95
C ALA A 170 2.91 -29.93 8.29
N GLY A 171 1.93 -30.59 7.68
CA GLY A 171 0.51 -30.33 7.94
C GLY A 171 -0.09 -29.23 7.06
N ASP A 172 -1.35 -28.87 7.35
CA ASP A 172 -2.16 -27.92 6.58
C ASP A 172 -3.09 -27.14 7.52
N GLU A 173 -3.18 -25.83 7.35
CA GLU A 173 -4.05 -24.94 8.14
C GLU A 173 -5.53 -25.28 8.01
N GLU A 174 -5.97 -25.81 6.87
CA GLU A 174 -7.37 -26.20 6.67
C GLU A 174 -7.74 -27.44 7.48
N ALA A 175 -6.81 -28.37 7.64
CA ALA A 175 -6.96 -29.53 8.53
C ALA A 175 -7.12 -29.06 10.00
N TYR A 176 -6.35 -28.07 10.43
CA TYR A 176 -6.50 -27.47 11.76
C TYR A 176 -7.85 -26.78 11.94
N VAL A 177 -8.30 -25.96 10.99
CA VAL A 177 -9.60 -25.25 11.07
C VAL A 177 -10.77 -26.23 11.14
N SER A 178 -10.67 -27.37 10.45
CA SER A 178 -11.69 -28.44 10.47
C SER A 178 -11.58 -29.38 11.66
N GLY A 179 -10.53 -29.26 12.48
CA GLY A 179 -10.29 -30.12 13.65
C GLY A 179 -9.75 -31.52 13.31
N ASN A 180 -9.24 -31.72 12.11
CA ASN A 180 -8.77 -33.03 11.59
C ASN A 180 -7.24 -33.20 11.64
N GLY A 181 -6.50 -32.24 12.16
CA GLY A 181 -5.04 -32.31 12.21
C GLY A 181 -4.41 -31.05 12.79
N ASP A 182 -3.07 -31.05 12.83
CA ASP A 182 -2.27 -29.90 13.27
C ASP A 182 -1.19 -29.59 12.24
N VAL A 183 -0.55 -28.44 12.39
CA VAL A 183 0.49 -27.95 11.48
C VAL A 183 1.74 -27.60 12.26
N LEU A 184 2.89 -28.02 11.77
CA LEU A 184 4.19 -27.70 12.37
C LEU A 184 4.91 -26.64 11.57
N TYR A 185 5.44 -25.63 12.26
CA TYR A 185 6.21 -24.55 11.68
C TYR A 185 7.58 -24.40 12.32
N ASP A 186 8.57 -24.04 11.49
CA ASP A 186 9.80 -23.40 11.96
C ASP A 186 9.58 -21.90 12.14
N VAL A 187 10.17 -21.32 13.18
CA VAL A 187 10.13 -19.89 13.49
C VAL A 187 11.41 -19.23 13.04
N GLU A 188 11.32 -18.35 12.03
CA GLU A 188 12.44 -17.60 11.50
C GLU A 188 12.74 -16.38 12.40
N ARG A 189 13.54 -16.61 13.45
CA ARG A 189 13.85 -15.65 14.50
C ARG A 189 14.39 -14.31 13.99
N ARG A 190 15.23 -14.34 12.94
CA ARG A 190 15.82 -13.13 12.37
C ARG A 190 14.78 -12.25 11.69
N VAL A 191 13.85 -12.89 10.97
CA VAL A 191 12.75 -12.18 10.32
C VAL A 191 11.81 -11.60 11.39
N LEU A 192 11.44 -12.41 12.40
CA LEU A 192 10.59 -11.97 13.51
C LEU A 192 11.17 -10.73 14.22
N ALA A 193 12.43 -10.78 14.63
CA ALA A 193 13.12 -9.64 15.27
C ALA A 193 13.20 -8.40 14.35
N GLY A 194 13.21 -8.60 13.05
CA GLY A 194 13.22 -7.53 12.04
C GLY A 194 11.86 -6.85 11.80
N LEU A 195 10.75 -7.46 12.25
CA LEU A 195 9.40 -6.94 11.96
C LEU A 195 9.06 -5.65 12.69
N LEU A 196 9.61 -5.42 13.88
CA LEU A 196 9.33 -4.22 14.67
C LEU A 196 9.70 -2.96 13.87
N ALA A 197 8.70 -2.15 13.55
CA ALA A 197 8.88 -0.94 12.74
C ALA A 197 9.18 0.29 13.60
N THR A 198 8.66 0.36 14.83
CA THR A 198 8.85 1.50 15.74
C THR A 198 10.17 1.42 16.48
N ARG A 199 10.74 2.59 16.79
CA ARG A 199 11.95 2.70 17.65
C ARG A 199 11.59 2.71 19.13
N LYS A 200 10.38 3.18 19.47
CA LYS A 200 9.87 3.23 20.84
C LYS A 200 8.98 2.02 21.11
N GLY A 201 9.14 1.41 22.27
CA GLY A 201 8.23 0.36 22.71
C GLY A 201 6.87 0.93 23.12
N PRO A 202 5.75 0.24 22.85
CA PRO A 202 4.42 0.71 23.28
C PRO A 202 4.31 0.97 24.79
N SER A 203 5.08 0.26 25.61
CA SER A 203 5.12 0.43 27.06
C SER A 203 5.79 1.74 27.51
N THR A 204 6.52 2.42 26.64
CA THR A 204 7.17 3.71 26.93
C THR A 204 6.31 4.90 26.54
N VAL A 205 5.15 4.67 25.94
CA VAL A 205 4.19 5.69 25.53
C VAL A 205 3.33 6.08 26.71
N THR A 206 3.30 7.37 27.03
CA THR A 206 2.59 7.90 28.21
C THR A 206 1.25 8.57 27.87
N ALA A 207 1.07 8.96 26.60
CA ALA A 207 -0.16 9.57 26.14
C ALA A 207 -1.37 8.65 26.33
N GLN A 208 -2.54 9.24 26.67
CA GLN A 208 -3.75 8.49 26.99
C GLN A 208 -4.69 8.30 25.80
N ASP A 209 -4.82 9.30 24.94
CA ASP A 209 -5.64 9.21 23.74
C ASP A 209 -4.93 8.50 22.57
N PHE A 210 -5.72 7.94 21.66
CA PHE A 210 -5.19 7.10 20.58
C PHE A 210 -4.26 7.88 19.63
N GLU A 211 -4.64 9.10 19.24
CA GLU A 211 -3.89 9.89 18.26
C GLU A 211 -2.55 10.32 18.82
N SER A 212 -2.52 10.82 20.05
CA SER A 212 -1.29 11.19 20.76
C SER A 212 -0.39 9.96 20.99
N ARG A 213 -0.96 8.80 21.33
CA ARG A 213 -0.20 7.55 21.49
C ARG A 213 0.45 7.13 20.16
N LEU A 214 -0.30 7.20 19.06
CA LEU A 214 0.21 6.88 17.74
C LEU A 214 1.34 7.84 17.33
N ALA A 215 1.13 9.13 17.52
CA ALA A 215 2.13 10.15 17.26
C ALA A 215 3.40 9.93 18.10
N GLU A 216 3.26 9.61 19.40
CA GLU A 216 4.40 9.34 20.29
C GLU A 216 5.18 8.09 19.89
N LEU A 217 4.50 7.02 19.43
CA LEU A 217 5.14 5.78 18.95
C LEU A 217 6.05 6.01 17.74
N VAL A 218 5.67 6.91 16.84
CA VAL A 218 6.40 7.19 15.60
C VAL A 218 7.27 8.45 15.71
N ALA A 219 7.15 9.20 16.82
CA ALA A 219 7.90 10.43 17.02
C ALA A 219 9.42 10.16 16.89
N GLU A 220 10.03 10.90 16.03
CA GLU A 220 11.49 10.96 15.92
C GLU A 220 12.00 11.82 17.08
N SER A 221 13.26 11.58 17.51
CA SER A 221 13.87 12.27 18.65
C SER A 221 13.68 13.79 18.55
N ALA A 222 13.51 14.43 19.74
CA ALA A 222 13.28 15.87 19.83
C ALA A 222 14.24 16.68 18.95
N LEU A 223 13.66 17.62 18.18
CA LEU A 223 14.36 18.36 17.14
C LEU A 223 14.84 19.69 17.72
N ASP A 224 16.02 19.70 18.36
CA ASP A 224 16.55 20.89 19.03
C ASP A 224 17.36 21.82 18.11
N SER A 225 17.55 21.47 16.84
CA SER A 225 18.26 22.30 15.89
C SER A 225 17.49 22.55 14.59
N ASP A 226 17.77 23.66 13.92
CA ASP A 226 17.13 23.98 12.63
C ASP A 226 17.47 22.94 11.56
N ASP A 227 18.66 22.39 11.55
CA ASP A 227 19.05 21.32 10.62
C ASP A 227 18.20 20.06 10.80
N LEU A 228 17.87 19.71 12.03
CA LEU A 228 17.00 18.57 12.34
C LEU A 228 15.55 18.85 11.91
N ARG A 229 15.07 20.10 12.06
CA ARG A 229 13.75 20.51 11.57
C ARG A 229 13.66 20.43 10.05
N PHE A 230 14.65 20.95 9.31
CA PHE A 230 14.70 20.85 7.87
C PHE A 230 14.79 19.40 7.38
N ARG A 231 15.51 18.55 8.12
CA ARG A 231 15.58 17.13 7.82
C ARG A 231 14.21 16.45 8.01
N ALA A 232 13.49 16.75 9.07
CA ALA A 232 12.15 16.22 9.31
C ALA A 232 11.16 16.64 8.21
N ILE A 233 11.14 17.93 7.83
CA ILE A 233 10.34 18.44 6.71
C ILE A 233 10.65 17.68 5.43
N ARG A 234 11.94 17.52 5.09
CA ARG A 234 12.35 16.74 3.92
C ARG A 234 11.82 15.32 3.98
N TRP A 235 11.99 14.62 5.11
CA TRP A 235 11.50 13.26 5.29
C TRP A 235 10.00 13.14 5.10
N THR A 236 9.21 14.03 5.71
CA THR A 236 7.75 14.06 5.55
C THR A 236 7.36 14.22 4.09
N LEU A 237 7.95 15.17 3.38
CA LEU A 237 7.63 15.42 1.97
C LEU A 237 7.99 14.24 1.06
N TYR A 238 9.18 13.65 1.24
CA TYR A 238 9.56 12.48 0.44
C TYR A 238 8.68 11.26 0.74
N ARG A 239 8.33 11.01 2.02
CA ARG A 239 7.43 9.92 2.41
C ARG A 239 6.08 10.08 1.75
N ARG A 240 5.49 11.28 1.84
CA ARG A 240 4.20 11.58 1.24
C ARG A 240 4.23 11.46 -0.29
N LEU A 241 5.27 11.96 -0.94
CA LEU A 241 5.40 11.82 -2.40
C LEU A 241 5.64 10.39 -2.88
N LEU A 242 6.18 9.50 -2.02
CA LEU A 242 6.42 8.10 -2.35
C LEU A 242 5.22 7.19 -2.05
N ASP A 243 4.46 7.49 -1.00
CA ASP A 243 3.42 6.60 -0.49
C ASP A 243 1.99 7.15 -0.69
N ASP A 244 1.79 8.49 -0.67
CA ASP A 244 0.47 9.06 -0.83
C ASP A 244 0.14 9.21 -2.33
N PRO A 245 -1.10 8.96 -2.75
CA PRO A 245 -1.51 9.14 -4.15
C PRO A 245 -1.39 10.59 -4.64
N VAL A 246 -1.65 11.56 -3.76
CA VAL A 246 -1.55 13.00 -4.01
C VAL A 246 -1.07 13.71 -2.76
N LEU A 247 -0.04 14.51 -2.88
CA LEU A 247 0.38 15.48 -1.87
C LEU A 247 -0.34 16.80 -2.13
N TYR A 248 -1.36 17.13 -1.34
CA TYR A 248 -2.08 18.39 -1.45
C TYR A 248 -1.35 19.52 -0.71
N TYR A 249 -1.25 20.70 -1.32
CA TYR A 249 -0.57 21.85 -0.72
C TYR A 249 -1.31 22.40 0.51
N GLU A 250 -2.64 22.29 0.54
CA GLU A 250 -3.49 22.73 1.66
C GLU A 250 -3.27 21.92 2.95
N GLU A 251 -2.69 20.72 2.84
CA GLU A 251 -2.37 19.85 3.99
C GLU A 251 -0.98 20.11 4.56
N LEU A 252 -0.19 20.97 3.92
CA LEU A 252 1.16 21.28 4.35
C LEU A 252 1.16 22.48 5.31
N SER A 253 2.02 22.42 6.33
CA SER A 253 2.36 23.60 7.10
C SER A 253 3.10 24.63 6.25
N ASP A 254 3.08 25.90 6.69
CA ASP A 254 3.81 26.99 5.99
C ASP A 254 5.28 26.68 5.76
N ALA A 255 5.92 26.02 6.73
CA ALA A 255 7.34 25.63 6.64
C ALA A 255 7.55 24.53 5.58
N GLU A 256 6.69 23.51 5.52
CA GLU A 256 6.73 22.45 4.52
C GLU A 256 6.46 22.99 3.12
N LEU A 257 5.44 23.84 2.97
CA LEU A 257 5.09 24.47 1.70
C LEU A 257 6.24 25.36 1.19
N ALA A 258 6.84 26.17 2.06
CA ALA A 258 7.98 27.01 1.71
C ALA A 258 9.22 26.17 1.29
N TYR A 259 9.48 25.07 2.00
CA TYR A 259 10.56 24.15 1.65
C TYR A 259 10.29 23.46 0.30
N LEU A 260 9.09 22.91 0.13
CA LEU A 260 8.69 22.24 -1.12
C LEU A 260 8.75 23.19 -2.32
N THR A 261 8.28 24.43 -2.18
CA THR A 261 8.31 25.43 -3.25
C THR A 261 9.74 25.69 -3.76
N ARG A 262 10.71 25.75 -2.84
CA ARG A 262 12.13 25.98 -3.19
C ARG A 262 12.79 24.73 -3.76
N GLN A 263 12.42 23.53 -3.32
CA GLN A 263 13.12 22.29 -3.63
C GLN A 263 12.33 21.35 -4.54
N ARG A 264 11.15 21.73 -4.99
CA ARG A 264 10.22 20.86 -5.75
C ARG A 264 10.88 20.12 -6.90
N GLY A 265 11.58 20.86 -7.77
CA GLY A 265 12.23 20.26 -8.94
C GLY A 265 13.31 19.25 -8.56
N PHE A 266 14.09 19.54 -7.52
CA PHE A 266 15.11 18.62 -7.01
C PHE A 266 14.49 17.36 -6.40
N ILE A 267 13.48 17.52 -5.54
CA ILE A 267 12.80 16.40 -4.87
C ILE A 267 12.18 15.46 -5.90
N THR A 268 11.39 15.99 -6.82
CA THR A 268 10.72 15.18 -7.85
C THR A 268 11.69 14.49 -8.79
N ALA A 269 12.79 15.17 -9.17
CA ALA A 269 13.83 14.55 -9.98
C ALA A 269 14.57 13.41 -9.26
N GLN A 270 14.86 13.56 -7.95
CA GLN A 270 15.48 12.50 -7.14
C GLN A 270 14.58 11.27 -7.01
N ILE A 271 13.26 11.48 -6.81
CA ILE A 271 12.30 10.38 -6.78
C ILE A 271 12.20 9.72 -8.16
N ALA A 272 12.06 10.51 -9.23
CA ALA A 272 12.00 10.00 -10.60
C ALA A 272 13.24 9.17 -10.97
N GLN A 273 14.42 9.64 -10.60
CA GLN A 273 15.68 8.93 -10.85
C GLN A 273 15.72 7.57 -10.14
N LEU A 274 15.27 7.50 -8.88
CA LEU A 274 15.29 6.25 -8.11
C LEU A 274 14.18 5.28 -8.54
N THR A 275 12.99 5.79 -8.90
CA THR A 275 11.78 4.96 -9.05
C THR A 275 11.27 4.85 -10.47
N GLY A 276 11.63 5.77 -11.35
CA GLY A 276 11.05 5.93 -12.68
C GLY A 276 9.64 6.56 -12.67
N MET A 277 9.12 6.99 -11.52
CA MET A 277 7.87 7.72 -11.44
C MET A 277 7.99 9.11 -12.08
N VAL A 278 6.88 9.63 -12.60
CA VAL A 278 6.80 10.94 -13.24
C VAL A 278 5.98 11.88 -12.36
N ALA A 279 6.53 13.07 -12.06
CA ALA A 279 5.82 14.06 -11.28
C ALA A 279 4.75 14.78 -12.11
N GLU A 280 3.50 14.71 -11.68
CA GLU A 280 2.39 15.53 -12.16
C GLU A 280 2.17 16.67 -11.17
N VAL A 281 2.57 17.88 -11.55
CA VAL A 281 2.48 19.09 -10.72
C VAL A 281 1.29 19.91 -11.18
N ARG A 282 0.36 20.18 -10.26
CA ARG A 282 -0.85 20.97 -10.49
C ARG A 282 -0.95 22.13 -9.50
N ALA A 283 -1.99 22.95 -9.64
CA ALA A 283 -2.23 24.06 -8.73
C ALA A 283 -2.54 23.61 -7.29
N GLU A 284 -3.18 22.46 -7.16
CA GLU A 284 -3.62 21.89 -5.88
C GLU A 284 -2.56 21.03 -5.18
N GLY A 285 -1.57 20.51 -5.91
CA GLY A 285 -0.62 19.56 -5.31
C GLY A 285 0.28 18.85 -6.30
N ILE A 286 0.90 17.76 -5.85
CA ILE A 286 1.80 16.91 -6.64
C ILE A 286 1.39 15.45 -6.50
N ALA A 287 1.31 14.74 -7.62
CA ALA A 287 1.20 13.28 -7.66
C ALA A 287 2.45 12.70 -8.35
N MET A 288 3.04 11.66 -7.76
CA MET A 288 4.07 10.87 -8.42
C MET A 288 3.39 9.69 -9.13
N VAL A 289 3.27 9.79 -10.45
CA VAL A 289 2.57 8.81 -11.29
C VAL A 289 3.55 7.72 -11.72
N ASP A 290 3.16 6.47 -11.58
CA ASP A 290 3.94 5.33 -12.03
C ASP A 290 3.54 4.88 -13.45
N PRO A 291 4.40 5.11 -14.47
CA PRO A 291 4.10 4.69 -15.85
C PRO A 291 4.05 3.17 -16.05
N GLN A 292 4.64 2.39 -15.12
CA GLN A 292 4.65 0.93 -15.18
C GLN A 292 3.43 0.31 -14.48
N ASP A 293 2.67 1.11 -13.72
CA ASP A 293 1.45 0.70 -13.02
C ASP A 293 1.65 -0.51 -12.09
N ASP A 294 2.83 -0.61 -11.45
CA ASP A 294 3.14 -1.70 -10.52
C ASP A 294 3.43 -1.25 -9.07
N LEU A 295 3.57 0.07 -8.82
CA LEU A 295 3.74 0.66 -7.49
C LEU A 295 2.41 1.11 -6.86
N THR A 296 1.27 0.93 -7.53
CA THR A 296 -0.05 1.20 -6.97
C THR A 296 -0.77 -0.09 -6.61
N ASP A 297 -1.39 -0.11 -5.46
CA ASP A 297 -2.29 -1.17 -4.99
C ASP A 297 -3.77 -0.88 -5.31
N VAL A 298 -4.09 0.37 -5.65
CA VAL A 298 -5.43 0.83 -6.06
C VAL A 298 -5.35 1.43 -7.46
N ARG A 299 -5.74 0.65 -8.46
CA ARG A 299 -5.69 1.07 -9.86
C ARG A 299 -6.91 1.89 -10.26
N MET A 300 -6.66 3.00 -10.99
CA MET A 300 -7.71 3.80 -11.63
C MET A 300 -7.15 4.49 -12.89
N PRO A 301 -7.75 4.30 -14.08
CA PRO A 301 -8.93 3.47 -14.33
C PRO A 301 -8.64 1.96 -14.22
N GLU A 302 -9.68 1.20 -13.95
CA GLU A 302 -9.65 -0.26 -13.94
C GLU A 302 -10.58 -0.82 -15.01
N GLN A 303 -10.24 -1.96 -15.59
CA GLN A 303 -11.09 -2.61 -16.60
C GLN A 303 -12.29 -3.31 -15.95
N GLY A 304 -13.35 -3.47 -16.72
CA GLY A 304 -14.58 -4.15 -16.33
C GLY A 304 -15.64 -3.23 -15.71
N THR A 305 -16.77 -3.84 -15.33
CA THR A 305 -17.96 -3.12 -14.87
C THR A 305 -17.69 -2.25 -13.64
N HIS A 306 -16.98 -2.76 -12.65
CA HIS A 306 -16.68 -2.01 -11.41
C HIS A 306 -15.78 -0.80 -11.68
N GLY A 307 -14.76 -0.96 -12.52
CA GLY A 307 -13.88 0.15 -12.93
C GLY A 307 -14.64 1.23 -13.69
N HIS A 308 -15.52 0.83 -14.60
CA HIS A 308 -16.37 1.76 -15.36
C HIS A 308 -17.34 2.53 -14.45
N ILE A 309 -18.01 1.83 -13.51
CA ILE A 309 -18.86 2.49 -12.50
C ILE A 309 -18.07 3.51 -11.70
N THR A 310 -16.88 3.15 -11.25
CA THR A 310 -16.02 4.06 -10.46
C THR A 310 -15.67 5.32 -11.25
N LEU A 311 -15.34 5.20 -12.54
CA LEU A 311 -15.05 6.36 -13.41
C LEU A 311 -16.27 7.27 -13.59
N LEU A 312 -17.44 6.69 -13.87
CA LEU A 312 -18.68 7.44 -14.07
C LEU A 312 -19.14 8.14 -12.80
N LEU A 313 -18.97 7.50 -11.62
CA LEU A 313 -19.24 8.14 -10.35
C LEU A 313 -18.21 9.23 -10.02
N ALA A 314 -16.93 9.03 -10.36
CA ALA A 314 -15.90 10.07 -10.20
C ALA A 314 -16.24 11.32 -11.02
N GLU A 315 -16.66 11.15 -12.28
CA GLU A 315 -17.11 12.24 -13.14
C GLU A 315 -18.34 12.95 -12.56
N TYR A 316 -19.35 12.17 -12.13
CA TYR A 316 -20.56 12.72 -11.53
C TYR A 316 -20.24 13.56 -10.28
N ILE A 317 -19.40 13.07 -9.37
CA ILE A 317 -18.99 13.77 -8.15
C ILE A 317 -18.16 15.02 -8.50
N ALA A 318 -17.24 14.91 -9.48
CA ALA A 318 -16.38 16.03 -9.88
C ALA A 318 -17.15 17.18 -10.53
N THR A 319 -18.30 16.91 -11.15
CA THR A 319 -19.16 17.90 -11.83
C THR A 319 -20.32 18.40 -10.95
N ALA A 320 -20.52 17.80 -9.77
CA ALA A 320 -21.55 18.21 -8.84
C ALA A 320 -21.26 19.60 -8.26
N ALA A 321 -22.31 20.43 -8.09
CA ALA A 321 -22.20 21.77 -7.53
C ALA A 321 -21.86 21.81 -6.02
N GLY A 322 -21.75 20.66 -5.36
CA GLY A 322 -21.48 20.53 -3.93
C GLY A 322 -21.48 19.08 -3.48
N PRO A 323 -21.43 18.82 -2.16
CA PRO A 323 -21.42 17.49 -1.60
C PRO A 323 -22.59 16.64 -2.09
N VAL A 324 -22.34 15.38 -2.43
CA VAL A 324 -23.34 14.40 -2.85
C VAL A 324 -23.63 13.40 -1.73
N THR A 325 -24.85 12.84 -1.70
CA THR A 325 -25.23 11.80 -0.74
C THR A 325 -25.04 10.39 -1.33
N ALA A 326 -24.96 9.38 -0.47
CA ALA A 326 -24.94 7.97 -0.93
C ALA A 326 -26.19 7.63 -1.77
N SER A 327 -27.37 8.16 -1.38
CA SER A 327 -28.63 7.95 -2.10
C SER A 327 -28.62 8.57 -3.51
N ASP A 328 -27.94 9.71 -3.69
CA ASP A 328 -27.77 10.31 -5.02
C ASP A 328 -26.89 9.44 -5.91
N LEU A 329 -25.83 8.88 -5.36
CA LEU A 329 -24.93 7.98 -6.06
C LEU A 329 -25.63 6.65 -6.43
N GLU A 330 -26.42 6.08 -5.52
CA GLU A 330 -27.20 4.87 -5.80
C GLU A 330 -28.23 5.10 -6.90
N ARG A 331 -28.92 6.26 -6.88
CA ARG A 331 -29.82 6.67 -7.97
C ARG A 331 -29.05 6.76 -9.28
N ARG A 332 -27.88 7.41 -9.29
CA ARG A 332 -27.03 7.54 -10.48
C ARG A 332 -26.55 6.18 -11.01
N VAL A 333 -26.16 5.25 -10.15
CA VAL A 333 -25.79 3.87 -10.56
C VAL A 333 -26.98 3.17 -11.23
N ARG A 334 -28.21 3.37 -10.75
CA ARG A 334 -29.42 2.78 -11.35
C ARG A 334 -29.67 3.32 -12.77
N GLU A 335 -29.52 4.62 -12.97
CA GLU A 335 -29.61 5.26 -14.28
C GLU A 335 -28.54 4.72 -15.23
N LEU A 336 -27.28 4.69 -14.79
CA LEU A 336 -26.15 4.17 -15.55
C LEU A 336 -26.29 2.68 -15.88
N ALA A 337 -26.92 1.87 -15.02
CA ALA A 337 -27.18 0.46 -15.29
C ALA A 337 -28.15 0.27 -16.48
N ALA A 338 -29.11 1.19 -16.66
CA ALA A 338 -29.99 1.21 -17.85
C ALA A 338 -29.27 1.72 -19.09
N GLU A 339 -28.49 2.80 -18.96
CA GLU A 339 -27.69 3.39 -20.06
C GLU A 339 -26.66 2.39 -20.62
N HIS A 340 -26.01 1.62 -19.75
CA HIS A 340 -24.92 0.70 -20.11
C HIS A 340 -25.31 -0.77 -20.02
N ALA A 341 -26.60 -1.10 -20.21
CA ALA A 341 -27.14 -2.46 -20.05
C ALA A 341 -26.43 -3.53 -20.90
N GLY A 342 -25.87 -3.14 -22.07
CA GLY A 342 -25.13 -4.04 -22.96
C GLY A 342 -23.72 -4.42 -22.46
N TYR A 343 -23.11 -3.60 -21.61
CA TYR A 343 -21.70 -3.71 -21.23
C TYR A 343 -21.49 -4.18 -19.79
N TRP A 344 -22.45 -3.90 -18.90
CA TRP A 344 -22.31 -4.25 -17.49
C TRP A 344 -22.64 -5.70 -17.19
N SER A 345 -21.95 -6.27 -16.21
CA SER A 345 -22.20 -7.64 -15.74
C SER A 345 -23.64 -7.82 -15.25
N LYS A 346 -24.17 -9.03 -15.33
CA LYS A 346 -25.53 -9.34 -14.85
C LYS A 346 -25.72 -9.01 -13.37
N THR A 347 -24.71 -9.25 -12.55
CA THR A 347 -24.72 -8.98 -11.10
C THR A 347 -24.83 -7.49 -10.78
N ALA A 348 -24.10 -6.64 -11.51
CA ALA A 348 -24.14 -5.19 -11.31
C ALA A 348 -25.48 -4.53 -11.74
N LYS A 349 -26.27 -5.23 -12.53
CA LYS A 349 -27.59 -4.78 -12.99
C LYS A 349 -28.75 -5.30 -12.14
N GLN A 350 -28.48 -6.11 -11.12
CA GLN A 350 -29.51 -6.62 -10.23
C GLN A 350 -30.03 -5.50 -9.32
N PRO A 351 -31.35 -5.35 -9.16
CA PRO A 351 -31.90 -4.44 -8.17
C PRO A 351 -31.36 -4.73 -6.78
N GLY A 352 -30.90 -3.69 -6.08
CA GLY A 352 -30.29 -3.84 -4.77
C GLY A 352 -28.77 -4.05 -4.78
N ALA A 353 -28.12 -4.07 -5.94
CA ALA A 353 -26.66 -4.10 -6.06
C ALA A 353 -26.02 -2.71 -5.87
N GLU A 354 -26.81 -1.63 -6.01
CA GLU A 354 -26.34 -0.25 -6.03
C GLU A 354 -25.55 0.15 -4.77
N PRO A 355 -25.99 -0.15 -3.53
CA PRO A 355 -25.26 0.25 -2.34
C PRO A 355 -23.85 -0.35 -2.30
N GLN A 356 -23.71 -1.62 -2.67
CA GLN A 356 -22.42 -2.29 -2.70
C GLN A 356 -21.49 -1.72 -3.79
N LEU A 357 -22.03 -1.42 -4.95
CA LEU A 357 -21.28 -0.83 -6.08
C LEU A 357 -20.80 0.59 -5.73
N VAL A 358 -21.65 1.40 -5.10
CA VAL A 358 -21.32 2.73 -4.61
C VAL A 358 -20.23 2.64 -3.54
N GLU A 359 -20.37 1.76 -2.56
CA GLU A 359 -19.39 1.61 -1.48
C GLU A 359 -18.01 1.19 -2.01
N GLN A 360 -17.96 0.27 -2.97
CA GLN A 360 -16.71 -0.14 -3.62
C GLN A 360 -16.05 1.01 -4.39
N ALA A 361 -16.83 1.80 -5.11
CA ALA A 361 -16.32 2.96 -5.82
C ALA A 361 -15.81 4.04 -4.86
N LEU A 362 -16.58 4.36 -3.82
CA LEU A 362 -16.19 5.34 -2.80
C LEU A 362 -14.95 4.91 -2.02
N ALA A 363 -14.86 3.64 -1.62
CA ALA A 363 -13.67 3.12 -0.95
C ALA A 363 -12.41 3.29 -1.83
N LYS A 364 -12.52 2.99 -3.13
CA LYS A 364 -11.43 3.16 -4.08
C LYS A 364 -11.03 4.63 -4.24
N LEU A 365 -11.98 5.52 -4.46
CA LEU A 365 -11.72 6.95 -4.65
C LEU A 365 -11.16 7.61 -3.38
N THR A 366 -11.61 7.17 -2.21
CA THR A 366 -11.07 7.60 -0.91
C THR A 366 -9.63 7.13 -0.73
N ALA A 367 -9.33 5.85 -1.04
CA ALA A 367 -7.98 5.30 -0.95
C ALA A 367 -6.99 6.01 -1.91
N LEU A 368 -7.48 6.55 -3.02
CA LEU A 368 -6.70 7.39 -3.95
C LEU A 368 -6.61 8.86 -3.51
N GLY A 369 -7.15 9.22 -2.34
CA GLY A 369 -7.14 10.60 -1.86
C GLY A 369 -7.94 11.58 -2.73
N LEU A 370 -8.92 11.11 -3.50
CA LEU A 370 -9.69 11.90 -4.44
C LEU A 370 -11.02 12.40 -3.86
N LEU A 371 -11.43 11.84 -2.72
CA LEU A 371 -12.66 12.19 -2.01
C LEU A 371 -12.40 12.40 -0.52
N THR A 372 -13.18 13.30 0.08
CA THR A 372 -13.42 13.35 1.53
C THR A 372 -14.80 12.78 1.81
N ARG A 373 -14.91 11.91 2.81
CA ARG A 373 -16.16 11.26 3.18
C ARG A 373 -16.50 11.56 4.64
N THR A 374 -17.71 12.06 4.85
CA THR A 374 -18.35 12.13 6.16
C THR A 374 -19.45 11.07 6.27
N THR A 375 -20.15 10.97 7.41
CA THR A 375 -21.18 9.94 7.62
C THR A 375 -22.26 9.98 6.52
N ASP A 376 -22.66 11.16 6.05
CA ASP A 376 -23.80 11.33 5.15
C ASP A 376 -23.43 11.94 3.79
N ARG A 377 -22.22 12.42 3.60
CA ARG A 377 -21.82 13.19 2.43
C ARG A 377 -20.46 12.82 1.90
N VAL A 378 -20.33 12.97 0.60
CA VAL A 378 -19.10 12.76 -0.16
C VAL A 378 -18.76 14.07 -0.86
N GLU A 379 -17.55 14.54 -0.70
CA GLU A 379 -17.02 15.75 -1.32
C GLU A 379 -15.84 15.44 -2.23
N ALA A 380 -15.83 16.06 -3.41
CA ALA A 380 -14.70 15.99 -4.32
C ALA A 380 -13.49 16.72 -3.74
N ARG A 381 -12.33 16.07 -3.76
CA ARG A 381 -11.04 16.78 -3.60
C ARG A 381 -10.57 17.29 -4.96
N PRO A 382 -9.74 18.35 -5.00
CA PRO A 382 -9.33 18.97 -6.28
C PRO A 382 -8.71 17.98 -7.29
N GLY A 383 -7.97 16.97 -6.82
CA GLY A 383 -7.38 15.93 -7.67
C GLY A 383 -8.39 15.09 -8.46
N LEU A 384 -9.67 15.05 -8.03
CA LEU A 384 -10.73 14.33 -8.73
C LEU A 384 -11.05 14.96 -10.10
N ALA A 385 -10.80 16.27 -10.28
CA ALA A 385 -10.99 16.96 -11.56
C ALA A 385 -10.22 16.32 -12.73
N ARG A 386 -9.19 15.51 -12.44
CA ARG A 386 -8.48 14.70 -13.45
C ARG A 386 -9.41 13.75 -14.20
N TYR A 387 -10.47 13.30 -13.56
CA TYR A 387 -11.43 12.33 -14.09
C TYR A 387 -12.74 12.97 -14.57
N ALA A 388 -12.88 14.28 -14.48
CA ALA A 388 -13.94 15.04 -15.13
C ALA A 388 -13.66 15.14 -16.63
N VAL A 389 -13.76 14.02 -17.33
CA VAL A 389 -13.48 13.93 -18.77
C VAL A 389 -14.83 14.03 -19.48
N GLY A 390 -14.92 14.91 -20.50
CA GLY A 390 -16.08 14.97 -21.40
C GLY A 390 -16.40 13.62 -22.06
N GLU A 391 -17.36 13.59 -22.98
CA GLU A 391 -17.98 12.39 -23.58
C GLU A 391 -17.15 11.11 -23.60
N THR A 392 -17.63 10.10 -22.87
CA THR A 392 -16.98 8.78 -22.79
C THR A 392 -17.16 8.03 -24.10
N VAL A 393 -16.10 7.85 -24.88
CA VAL A 393 -16.13 7.00 -26.08
C VAL A 393 -15.94 5.54 -25.64
N VAL A 394 -17.03 4.79 -25.58
CA VAL A 394 -17.00 3.33 -25.34
C VAL A 394 -16.59 2.63 -26.64
N ARG A 395 -15.39 2.04 -26.67
CA ARG A 395 -14.98 1.17 -27.78
C ARG A 395 -15.65 -0.20 -27.61
N GLU A 396 -16.39 -0.63 -28.64
CA GLU A 396 -16.98 -1.97 -28.66
C GLU A 396 -15.88 -3.06 -28.62
N PRO A 397 -16.05 -4.12 -27.82
CA PRO A 397 -15.14 -5.25 -27.82
C PRO A 397 -15.33 -6.04 -29.11
N GLY A 398 -14.48 -5.86 -30.10
CA GLY A 398 -14.55 -6.65 -31.34
C GLY A 398 -13.79 -6.10 -32.54
N THR A 399 -13.38 -4.86 -32.59
CA THR A 399 -12.65 -4.34 -33.77
C THR A 399 -11.16 -4.28 -33.53
N ARG A 400 -10.47 -5.42 -33.67
CA ARG A 400 -9.04 -5.42 -33.94
C ARG A 400 -8.79 -4.91 -35.34
N THR A 401 -8.82 -3.62 -35.56
CA THR A 401 -8.22 -3.02 -36.75
C THR A 401 -6.71 -2.99 -36.54
N GLY A 402 -6.05 -3.96 -37.17
CA GLY A 402 -4.61 -3.94 -37.38
C GLY A 402 -4.23 -2.76 -38.27
N ALA A 403 -4.06 -1.60 -37.67
CA ALA A 403 -3.35 -0.50 -38.30
C ALA A 403 -1.87 -0.63 -37.97
N LYS A 404 -1.11 -1.33 -38.86
CA LYS A 404 0.33 -1.18 -38.93
C LYS A 404 0.61 0.31 -39.15
N ALA A 405 1.27 0.93 -38.18
CA ALA A 405 1.83 2.26 -38.35
C ALA A 405 2.79 2.25 -39.55
N PRO A 406 2.70 3.19 -40.50
CA PRO A 406 3.66 3.28 -41.59
C PRO A 406 5.02 3.69 -41.03
N LEU A 407 6.03 2.86 -41.32
CA LEU A 407 7.45 3.19 -41.08
C LEU A 407 7.83 4.48 -41.82
N PRO A 408 8.57 5.39 -41.19
CA PRO A 408 9.04 6.59 -41.87
C PRO A 408 9.97 6.22 -43.02
N ALA A 409 9.67 6.75 -44.22
CA ALA A 409 10.44 6.53 -45.43
C ALA A 409 11.90 7.01 -45.28
N GLN A 410 12.84 6.11 -45.44
CA GLN A 410 14.26 6.41 -45.53
C GLN A 410 14.49 7.27 -46.77
N ARG A 411 14.90 8.52 -46.55
CA ARG A 411 15.36 9.46 -47.59
C ARG A 411 16.72 8.99 -48.08
N LYS A 412 16.75 8.36 -49.27
CA LYS A 412 18.00 8.04 -49.96
C LYS A 412 18.73 9.36 -50.29
N ALA A 413 19.91 9.57 -49.72
CA ALA A 413 20.82 10.59 -50.13
C ALA A 413 21.33 10.28 -51.56
N ARG A 414 21.08 11.16 -52.50
CA ARG A 414 21.73 11.18 -53.81
C ARG A 414 23.07 11.88 -53.68
N THR A 415 24.13 11.13 -53.89
CA THR A 415 25.51 11.63 -54.17
C THR A 415 25.51 12.41 -55.47
N ARG A 416 26.08 13.58 -55.42
CA ARG A 416 26.92 14.20 -56.45
C ARG A 416 28.07 14.92 -55.77
#